data_81b744039426af43a3457cdd4a6e7ca6
#
_entry.id   81b744039426af43a3457cdd4a6e7ca6
#
_cell.length_a   1.000
_cell.length_b   1.000
_cell.length_c   1.000
_cell.angle_alpha   90.00
_cell.angle_beta   90.00
_cell.angle_gamma   90.00
#
_symmetry.space_group_name_H-M   'P 1'
#
loop_
_entity.id
_entity.type
_entity.pdbx_description
1 polymer ?
#
loop_
_entity_poly.entity_id
_entity_poly.type
_entity_poly.pdbx_seq_one_letter_code
_entity_poly.pdbx_strand_id
1 'polypeptide(L)'
;LFLGACTAARADIVDIDNAQLAKLAASGVPVIDIRTRPEWEETGIVPGSHLLTFFDERGQADPAAWLKQAKAIAKPADPLIVICRSGNRTKALSQFLTQQAGYAKVYNVKNGIANWAREGRPMAPAAPVLAACRAARTC
;
A
#
# COMPACT_ATOMS: atom_id res chain seq x y z
N LEU A 1 -13.19 -41.90 9.08
CA LEU A 1 -13.72 -40.54 8.91
C LEU A 1 -12.59 -39.53 9.10
N PHE A 2 -12.01 -39.09 8.00
CA PHE A 2 -11.05 -37.99 8.05
C PHE A 2 -11.80 -36.67 7.96
N LEU A 3 -11.95 -36.00 9.08
CA LEU A 3 -12.27 -34.58 9.10
C LEU A 3 -11.00 -33.85 8.69
N GLY A 4 -10.89 -33.53 7.40
CA GLY A 4 -9.86 -32.62 6.92
C GLY A 4 -10.06 -31.28 7.60
N ALA A 5 -9.18 -30.91 8.52
CA ALA A 5 -9.12 -29.57 9.04
C ALA A 5 -8.74 -28.66 7.86
N CYS A 6 -9.73 -27.96 7.28
CA CYS A 6 -9.47 -26.80 6.45
C CYS A 6 -8.85 -25.74 7.35
N THR A 7 -7.53 -25.69 7.41
CA THR A 7 -6.83 -24.53 7.96
C THR A 7 -7.01 -23.40 6.96
N ALA A 8 -7.99 -22.53 7.22
CA ALA A 8 -8.10 -21.28 6.51
C ALA A 8 -6.76 -20.54 6.66
N ALA A 9 -6.16 -20.12 5.54
CA ALA A 9 -4.95 -19.31 5.57
C ALA A 9 -5.23 -18.07 6.43
N ARG A 10 -4.43 -17.87 7.49
CA ARG A 10 -4.56 -16.73 8.38
C ARG A 10 -4.15 -15.47 7.64
N ALA A 11 -5.03 -14.47 7.62
CA ALA A 11 -4.69 -13.15 7.13
C ALA A 11 -3.74 -12.46 8.12
N ASP A 12 -2.59 -11.98 7.64
CA ASP A 12 -1.57 -11.36 8.47
C ASP A 12 -1.36 -9.91 8.10
N ILE A 13 -1.30 -9.05 9.14
CA ILE A 13 -0.76 -7.71 9.05
C ILE A 13 0.64 -7.75 9.67
N VAL A 14 1.64 -7.30 8.92
CA VAL A 14 3.02 -7.24 9.39
C VAL A 14 3.51 -5.81 9.34
N ASP A 15 3.85 -5.25 10.49
CA ASP A 15 4.52 -3.95 10.55
C ASP A 15 5.97 -4.11 10.11
N ILE A 16 6.40 -3.29 9.16
CA ILE A 16 7.76 -3.34 8.63
C ILE A 16 8.49 -2.01 8.80
N ASP A 17 9.80 -2.10 8.94
CA ASP A 17 10.70 -0.94 8.93
C ASP A 17 11.15 -0.61 7.49
N ASN A 18 11.95 0.44 7.35
CA ASN A 18 12.41 0.89 6.04
C ASN A 18 13.39 -0.08 5.37
N ALA A 19 14.21 -0.78 6.13
CA ALA A 19 15.11 -1.80 5.59
C ALA A 19 14.32 -2.97 5.01
N GLN A 20 13.28 -3.40 5.71
CA GLN A 20 12.36 -4.45 5.24
C GLN A 20 11.56 -3.98 4.02
N LEU A 21 11.10 -2.73 4.01
CA LEU A 21 10.44 -2.14 2.86
C LEU A 21 11.33 -2.20 1.61
N ALA A 22 12.57 -1.73 1.73
CA ALA A 22 13.52 -1.73 0.62
C ALA A 22 13.75 -3.16 0.08
N LYS A 23 13.91 -4.13 0.97
CA LYS A 23 14.14 -5.53 0.61
C LYS A 23 12.92 -6.16 -0.08
N LEU A 24 11.74 -5.96 0.47
CA LEU A 24 10.50 -6.51 -0.10
C LEU A 24 10.17 -5.89 -1.45
N ALA A 25 10.33 -4.57 -1.58
CA ALA A 25 10.12 -3.87 -2.85
C ALA A 25 11.10 -4.36 -3.92
N ALA A 26 12.38 -4.55 -3.56
CA ALA A 26 13.38 -5.10 -4.47
C ALA A 26 13.08 -6.54 -4.91
N SER A 27 12.38 -7.31 -4.08
CA SER A 27 11.93 -8.67 -4.41
C SER A 27 10.67 -8.72 -5.26
N GLY A 28 10.07 -7.57 -5.58
CA GLY A 28 8.89 -7.48 -6.44
C GLY A 28 7.56 -7.36 -5.72
N VAL A 29 7.54 -7.22 -4.39
CA VAL A 29 6.27 -6.96 -3.67
C VAL A 29 5.82 -5.53 -3.98
N PRO A 30 4.60 -5.34 -4.52
CA PRO A 30 4.14 -4.01 -4.88
C PRO A 30 3.91 -3.12 -3.66
N VAL A 31 4.23 -1.84 -3.83
CA VAL A 31 4.00 -0.79 -2.83
C VAL A 31 2.89 0.12 -3.34
N ILE A 32 1.85 0.32 -2.54
CA ILE A 32 0.82 1.31 -2.80
C ILE A 32 0.97 2.45 -1.82
N ASP A 33 1.23 3.65 -2.33
CA ASP A 33 1.18 4.89 -1.57
C ASP A 33 -0.25 5.41 -1.60
N ILE A 34 -0.90 5.37 -0.45
CA ILE A 34 -2.33 5.66 -0.32
C ILE A 34 -2.65 7.10 0.05
N ARG A 35 -1.61 7.96 0.06
CA ARG A 35 -1.77 9.38 0.38
C ARG A 35 -2.56 10.12 -0.69
N THR A 36 -2.71 11.41 -0.51
CA THR A 36 -3.37 12.29 -1.47
C THR A 36 -2.37 12.84 -2.50
N ARG A 37 -2.89 13.28 -3.62
CA ARG A 37 -2.08 13.88 -4.69
C ARG A 37 -1.23 15.08 -4.22
N PRO A 38 -1.77 16.05 -3.45
CA PRO A 38 -0.94 17.12 -2.92
C PRO A 38 0.25 16.64 -2.08
N GLU A 39 0.06 15.57 -1.30
CA GLU A 39 1.15 14.98 -0.52
C GLU A 39 2.23 14.38 -1.42
N TRP A 40 1.85 13.65 -2.48
CA TRP A 40 2.82 13.10 -3.43
C TRP A 40 3.62 14.19 -4.15
N GLU A 41 2.94 15.25 -4.56
CA GLU A 41 3.59 16.38 -5.25
C GLU A 41 4.52 17.17 -4.34
N GLU A 42 4.17 17.29 -3.06
CA GLU A 42 4.97 18.02 -2.07
C GLU A 42 6.25 17.27 -1.69
N THR A 43 6.14 15.99 -1.40
CA THR A 43 7.26 15.22 -0.83
C THR A 43 7.97 14.30 -1.81
N GLY A 44 7.34 13.95 -2.91
CA GLY A 44 7.75 12.81 -3.71
C GLY A 44 7.24 11.48 -3.13
N ILE A 45 7.70 10.39 -3.70
CA ILE A 45 7.24 9.03 -3.39
C ILE A 45 8.43 8.08 -3.26
N VAL A 46 8.22 6.94 -2.62
CA VAL A 46 9.19 5.84 -2.66
C VAL A 46 9.26 5.35 -4.12
N PRO A 47 10.47 5.23 -4.71
CA PRO A 47 10.60 4.80 -6.10
C PRO A 47 9.86 3.50 -6.39
N GLY A 48 9.12 3.46 -7.49
CA GLY A 48 8.35 2.28 -7.91
C GLY A 48 6.98 2.12 -7.25
N SER A 49 6.58 3.04 -6.37
CA SER A 49 5.26 2.99 -5.73
C SER A 49 4.14 3.22 -6.74
N HIS A 50 3.05 2.47 -6.55
CA HIS A 50 1.76 2.77 -7.17
C HIS A 50 1.05 3.84 -6.34
N LEU A 51 0.38 4.78 -7.00
CA LEU A 51 -0.30 5.90 -6.35
C LEU A 51 -1.80 5.68 -6.40
N LEU A 52 -2.42 5.41 -5.25
CA LEU A 52 -3.84 5.12 -5.17
C LEU A 52 -4.40 5.59 -3.82
N THR A 53 -4.94 6.80 -3.79
CA THR A 53 -5.49 7.43 -2.60
C THR A 53 -6.63 6.60 -2.01
N PHE A 54 -6.54 6.25 -0.72
CA PHE A 54 -7.64 5.60 -0.01
C PHE A 54 -8.54 6.61 0.70
N PHE A 55 -7.98 7.43 1.57
CA PHE A 55 -8.72 8.55 2.19
C PHE A 55 -8.45 9.84 1.42
N ASP A 56 -9.50 10.51 0.98
CA ASP A 56 -9.39 11.81 0.32
C ASP A 56 -8.98 12.93 1.29
N GLU A 57 -8.89 14.16 0.80
CA GLU A 57 -8.50 15.31 1.61
C GLU A 57 -9.49 15.63 2.74
N ARG A 58 -10.71 15.10 2.65
CA ARG A 58 -11.75 15.22 3.68
C ARG A 58 -11.81 14.02 4.61
N GLY A 59 -10.89 13.07 4.44
CA GLY A 59 -10.88 11.83 5.23
C GLY A 59 -11.94 10.81 4.81
N GLN A 60 -12.55 10.98 3.64
CA GLN A 60 -13.56 10.06 3.12
C GLN A 60 -12.92 9.01 2.21
N ALA A 61 -13.50 7.82 2.19
CA ALA A 61 -13.04 6.73 1.37
C ALA A 61 -14.19 6.10 0.57
N ASP A 62 -13.85 5.53 -0.59
CA ASP A 62 -14.70 4.63 -1.35
C ASP A 62 -13.99 3.27 -1.45
N PRO A 63 -14.18 2.39 -0.46
CA PRO A 63 -13.43 1.12 -0.40
C PRO A 63 -13.67 0.23 -1.61
N ALA A 64 -14.89 0.18 -2.14
CA ALA A 64 -15.21 -0.68 -3.29
C ALA A 64 -14.47 -0.22 -4.55
N ALA A 65 -14.47 1.07 -4.83
CA ALA A 65 -13.77 1.64 -5.98
C ALA A 65 -12.26 1.48 -5.83
N TRP A 66 -11.72 1.69 -4.62
CA TRP A 66 -10.31 1.50 -4.33
C TRP A 66 -9.87 0.05 -4.54
N LEU A 67 -10.64 -0.91 -4.01
CA LEU A 67 -10.34 -2.34 -4.15
C LEU A 67 -10.29 -2.79 -5.60
N LYS A 68 -11.18 -2.29 -6.43
CA LYS A 68 -11.20 -2.62 -7.86
C LYS A 68 -9.87 -2.30 -8.51
N GLN A 69 -9.28 -1.14 -8.18
CA GLN A 69 -7.98 -0.73 -8.71
C GLN A 69 -6.84 -1.47 -8.03
N ALA A 70 -6.90 -1.65 -6.71
CA ALA A 70 -5.87 -2.35 -5.94
C ALA A 70 -5.71 -3.80 -6.40
N LYS A 71 -6.79 -4.49 -6.74
CA LYS A 71 -6.75 -5.88 -7.24
C LYS A 71 -6.03 -6.03 -8.58
N ALA A 72 -5.95 -4.97 -9.37
CA ALA A 72 -5.13 -4.95 -10.59
C ALA A 72 -3.63 -4.84 -10.28
N ILE A 73 -3.27 -4.32 -9.10
CA ILE A 73 -1.88 -4.18 -8.64
C ILE A 73 -1.44 -5.44 -7.89
N ALA A 74 -2.24 -5.91 -6.95
CA ALA A 74 -2.01 -7.12 -6.16
C ALA A 74 -3.33 -7.83 -5.89
N LYS A 75 -3.39 -9.10 -6.22
CA LYS A 75 -4.56 -9.93 -5.91
C LYS A 75 -4.59 -10.23 -4.41
N PRO A 76 -5.77 -10.57 -3.83
CA PRO A 76 -5.87 -10.89 -2.41
C PRO A 76 -4.92 -11.99 -1.92
N ALA A 77 -4.59 -12.95 -2.78
CA ALA A 77 -3.63 -14.01 -2.44
C ALA A 77 -2.18 -13.54 -2.43
N ASP A 78 -1.87 -12.39 -3.05
CA ASP A 78 -0.52 -11.86 -3.18
C ASP A 78 -0.18 -10.92 -2.02
N PRO A 79 1.10 -10.85 -1.61
CA PRO A 79 1.53 -9.86 -0.61
C PRO A 79 1.45 -8.44 -1.17
N LEU A 80 1.15 -7.49 -0.29
CA LEU A 80 0.98 -6.08 -0.63
C LEU A 80 1.60 -5.21 0.45
N ILE A 81 2.39 -4.21 0.06
CA ILE A 81 2.92 -3.19 0.96
C ILE A 81 2.07 -1.93 0.81
N VAL A 82 1.64 -1.36 1.93
CA VAL A 82 0.93 -0.08 1.94
C VAL A 82 1.70 0.95 2.76
N ILE A 83 1.79 2.17 2.23
CA ILE A 83 2.52 3.27 2.87
C ILE A 83 1.66 4.54 2.88
N CYS A 84 1.72 5.27 3.99
CA CYS A 84 1.18 6.61 4.11
C CYS A 84 2.24 7.53 4.74
N ARG A 85 1.84 8.66 5.31
CA ARG A 85 2.79 9.61 5.88
C ARG A 85 3.46 9.08 7.16
N SER A 86 2.67 8.57 8.10
CA SER A 86 3.12 8.20 9.46
C SER A 86 2.73 6.79 9.90
N GLY A 87 2.02 6.04 9.06
CA GLY A 87 1.58 4.67 9.37
C GLY A 87 0.14 4.54 9.92
N ASN A 88 -0.54 5.64 10.24
CA ASN A 88 -1.88 5.59 10.85
C ASN A 88 -2.98 5.23 9.85
N ARG A 89 -3.02 5.90 8.71
CA ARG A 89 -4.00 5.61 7.64
C ARG A 89 -3.84 4.18 7.13
N THR A 90 -2.61 3.73 6.95
CA THR A 90 -2.32 2.38 6.47
C THR A 90 -2.60 1.31 7.50
N LYS A 91 -2.52 1.62 8.79
CA LYS A 91 -2.95 0.69 9.84
C LYS A 91 -4.44 0.37 9.70
N ALA A 92 -5.27 1.39 9.53
CA ALA A 92 -6.71 1.22 9.33
C ALA A 92 -7.00 0.46 8.02
N LEU A 93 -6.32 0.83 6.94
CA LEU A 93 -6.46 0.16 5.65
C LEU A 93 -6.04 -1.31 5.73
N SER A 94 -4.94 -1.62 6.41
CA SER A 94 -4.46 -3.00 6.56
C SER A 94 -5.49 -3.89 7.25
N GLN A 95 -6.17 -3.36 8.27
CA GLN A 95 -7.26 -4.08 8.95
C GLN A 95 -8.43 -4.35 8.00
N PHE A 96 -8.83 -3.35 7.23
CA PHE A 96 -9.88 -3.52 6.24
C PHE A 96 -9.51 -4.56 5.17
N LEU A 97 -8.30 -4.50 4.64
CA LEU A 97 -7.83 -5.41 3.60
C LEU A 97 -7.80 -6.86 4.08
N THR A 98 -7.33 -7.11 5.30
CA THR A 98 -7.21 -8.47 5.83
C THR A 98 -8.52 -9.00 6.39
N GLN A 99 -9.34 -8.18 7.01
CA GLN A 99 -10.57 -8.62 7.67
C GLN A 99 -11.78 -8.66 6.73
N GLN A 100 -11.83 -7.79 5.73
CA GLN A 100 -13.00 -7.63 4.87
C GLN A 100 -12.75 -7.88 3.38
N ALA A 101 -11.52 -7.69 2.91
CA ALA A 101 -11.19 -7.79 1.48
C ALA A 101 -10.43 -9.08 1.09
N GLY A 102 -10.14 -9.95 2.05
CA GLY A 102 -9.55 -11.26 1.79
C GLY A 102 -8.06 -11.25 1.49
N TYR A 103 -7.33 -10.17 1.78
CA TYR A 103 -5.87 -10.12 1.57
C TYR A 103 -5.16 -10.98 2.59
N ALA A 104 -4.34 -11.92 2.10
CA ALA A 104 -3.66 -12.89 2.94
C ALA A 104 -2.50 -12.26 3.74
N LYS A 105 -1.79 -11.30 3.15
CA LYS A 105 -0.66 -10.64 3.80
C LYS A 105 -0.53 -9.18 3.38
N VAL A 106 -0.62 -8.28 4.35
CA VAL A 106 -0.44 -6.84 4.16
C VAL A 106 0.71 -6.36 5.03
N TYR A 107 1.70 -5.75 4.39
CA TYR A 107 2.80 -5.10 5.08
C TYR A 107 2.48 -3.63 5.29
N ASN A 108 2.41 -3.22 6.54
CA ASN A 108 2.24 -1.82 6.91
C ASN A 108 3.61 -1.20 7.17
N VAL A 109 3.95 -0.14 6.44
CA VAL A 109 5.18 0.62 6.71
C VAL A 109 4.96 1.43 7.99
N LYS A 110 5.48 0.94 9.09
CA LYS A 110 5.17 1.33 10.45
C LYS A 110 5.27 2.84 10.71
N ASN A 111 6.34 3.47 10.24
CA ASN A 111 6.59 4.89 10.47
C ASN A 111 6.35 5.76 9.24
N GLY A 112 5.86 5.18 8.16
CA GLY A 112 5.48 5.86 6.94
C GLY A 112 6.63 6.49 6.16
N ILE A 113 6.27 7.24 5.12
CA ILE A 113 7.23 7.88 4.22
C ILE A 113 8.01 9.02 4.90
N ALA A 114 7.44 9.64 5.93
CA ALA A 114 8.14 10.68 6.68
C ALA A 114 9.45 10.15 7.30
N ASN A 115 9.42 8.94 7.84
CA ASN A 115 10.63 8.31 8.38
C ASN A 115 11.59 7.82 7.28
N TRP A 116 11.08 7.34 6.17
CA TRP A 116 11.86 6.99 4.98
C TRP A 116 12.68 8.20 4.49
N ALA A 117 12.04 9.35 4.37
CA ALA A 117 12.71 10.60 3.98
C ALA A 117 13.72 11.07 5.04
N ARG A 118 13.37 10.95 6.32
CA ARG A 118 14.27 11.34 7.43
C ARG A 118 15.54 10.51 7.47
N GLU A 119 15.49 9.25 7.08
CA GLU A 119 16.66 8.38 6.95
C GLU A 119 17.50 8.69 5.70
N GLY A 120 17.09 9.66 4.87
CA GLY A 120 17.80 10.01 3.64
C GLY A 120 17.69 8.97 2.54
N ARG A 121 16.68 8.12 2.57
CA ARG A 121 16.48 7.09 1.55
C ARG A 121 15.95 7.68 0.24
N PRO A 122 16.12 6.99 -0.90
CA PRO A 122 15.75 7.52 -2.20
C PRO A 122 14.29 7.93 -2.30
N MET A 123 14.04 9.13 -2.85
CA MET A 123 12.71 9.63 -3.18
C MET A 123 12.65 9.88 -4.69
N ALA A 124 11.49 9.63 -5.28
CA ALA A 124 11.24 9.92 -6.69
C ALA A 124 10.15 10.99 -6.82
N PRO A 125 10.19 11.82 -7.88
CA PRO A 125 9.09 12.75 -8.16
C PRO A 125 7.83 11.98 -8.54
N ALA A 126 6.68 12.48 -8.11
CA ALA A 126 5.39 11.84 -8.42
C ALA A 126 4.94 12.07 -9.86
N ALA A 127 5.37 13.17 -10.50
CA ALA A 127 4.86 13.60 -11.80
C ALA A 127 4.92 12.53 -12.90
N PRO A 128 6.02 11.78 -13.10
CA PRO A 128 6.05 10.74 -14.14
C PRO A 128 5.05 9.60 -13.88
N VAL A 129 4.88 9.20 -12.62
CA VAL A 129 3.92 8.15 -12.24
C VAL A 129 2.49 8.63 -12.43
N LEU A 130 2.19 9.88 -12.05
CA LEU A 130 0.88 10.49 -12.25
C LEU A 130 0.53 10.60 -13.74
N ALA A 131 1.47 10.97 -14.59
CA ALA A 131 1.26 11.03 -16.03
C ALA A 131 0.97 9.64 -16.61
N ALA A 132 1.72 8.62 -16.20
CA ALA A 132 1.53 7.24 -16.66
C ALA A 132 0.19 6.66 -16.20
N CYS A 133 -0.18 6.84 -14.94
CA CYS A 133 -1.43 6.31 -14.43
C CYS A 133 -2.65 7.06 -14.99
N ARG A 134 -2.53 8.35 -15.29
CA ARG A 134 -3.58 9.13 -15.95
C ARG A 134 -3.81 8.63 -17.38
N ALA A 135 -2.74 8.38 -18.13
CA ALA A 135 -2.82 7.83 -19.48
C ALA A 135 -3.46 6.43 -19.48
N ALA A 136 -3.15 5.60 -18.48
CA ALA A 136 -3.71 4.27 -18.31
C ALA A 136 -5.07 4.27 -17.58
N ARG A 137 -5.53 5.41 -17.08
CA ARG A 137 -6.75 5.55 -16.26
C ARG A 137 -6.74 4.68 -15.00
N THR A 138 -5.60 4.60 -14.31
CA THR A 138 -5.39 3.77 -13.12
C THR A 138 -5.19 4.58 -11.83
N CYS A 139 -5.39 5.89 -11.88
CA CYS A 139 -5.32 6.74 -10.67
C CYS A 139 -6.36 7.86 -10.66
#